data_f4d8a49e20d36779bc87aa0f7a4e2b1d
#
_entry.id   f4d8a49e20d36779bc87aa0f7a4e2b1d
#
_cell.length_a   1.000
_cell.length_b   1.000
_cell.length_c   1.000
_cell.angle_alpha   90.00
_cell.angle_beta   90.00
_cell.angle_gamma   90.00
#
_symmetry.space_group_name_H-M   'P 1'
#
loop_
_entity.id
_entity.type
_entity.pdbx_description
1 polymer ?
#
loop_
_entity_poly.entity_id
_entity_poly.type
_entity_poly.pdbx_seq_one_letter_code
_entity_poly.pdbx_strand_id
1 'polypeptide(L)'
;MVLPLLTRLDHVGIACRDLRRAIDMYRETFGLGVLSLEENEEQGVREAMLAVGPAGAGPGSLGVGYIQLLEPLSPDTPVGRFIARRGEGIHHVGYGVADIKEALATVAGTGIRLVDERPRHGSMGASIAFLHPGDLGGVLTELVQPLS
;
A
#
# COMPACT_ATOMS: atom_id res chain seq x y z
N MET A 1 9.07 27.17 -8.58
CA MET A 1 8.00 26.13 -8.45
C MET A 1 8.60 24.82 -7.99
N VAL A 2 8.03 24.26 -6.95
CA VAL A 2 8.47 22.95 -6.46
C VAL A 2 7.74 21.86 -7.25
N LEU A 3 8.50 20.89 -7.78
CA LEU A 3 7.88 19.76 -8.47
C LEU A 3 7.14 18.87 -7.47
N PRO A 4 6.01 18.28 -7.84
CA PRO A 4 5.32 17.36 -6.96
C PRO A 4 6.23 16.17 -6.58
N LEU A 5 6.28 15.87 -5.29
CA LEU A 5 7.03 14.73 -4.79
C LEU A 5 6.36 13.41 -5.19
N LEU A 6 5.01 13.41 -5.15
CA LEU A 6 4.21 12.24 -5.45
C LEU A 6 3.96 12.14 -6.95
N THR A 7 4.21 10.97 -7.53
CA THR A 7 4.09 10.75 -8.97
C THR A 7 2.74 10.17 -9.35
N ARG A 8 2.07 9.50 -8.41
CA ARG A 8 0.79 8.83 -8.66
C ARG A 8 0.14 8.39 -7.35
N LEU A 9 -1.16 8.18 -7.39
CA LEU A 9 -1.85 7.40 -6.38
C LEU A 9 -1.58 5.93 -6.73
N ASP A 10 -0.76 5.25 -5.94
CA ASP A 10 -0.31 3.91 -6.28
C ASP A 10 -1.34 2.84 -5.91
N HIS A 11 -1.78 2.85 -4.65
CA HIS A 11 -2.76 1.86 -4.19
C HIS A 11 -3.51 2.30 -2.95
N VAL A 12 -4.59 1.59 -2.68
CA VAL A 12 -5.31 1.63 -1.41
C VAL A 12 -5.13 0.28 -0.74
N GLY A 13 -4.63 0.27 0.48
CA GLY A 13 -4.46 -0.94 1.29
C GLY A 13 -5.71 -1.18 2.13
N ILE A 14 -6.30 -2.36 2.01
CA ILE A 14 -7.55 -2.74 2.67
C ILE A 14 -7.30 -3.97 3.53
N ALA A 15 -7.55 -3.83 4.83
CA ALA A 15 -7.44 -4.92 5.78
C ALA A 15 -8.65 -5.85 5.69
N CYS A 16 -8.40 -7.14 5.58
CA CYS A 16 -9.46 -8.16 5.53
C CYS A 16 -9.12 -9.33 6.45
N ARG A 17 -10.16 -9.98 6.96
CA ARG A 17 -10.00 -11.18 7.82
C ARG A 17 -9.70 -12.43 7.02
N ASP A 18 -10.19 -12.48 5.78
CA ASP A 18 -10.09 -13.65 4.92
C ASP A 18 -9.76 -13.18 3.51
N LEU A 19 -8.51 -13.36 3.11
CA LEU A 19 -8.00 -12.89 1.82
C LEU A 19 -8.75 -13.50 0.65
N ARG A 20 -9.05 -14.80 0.71
CA ARG A 20 -9.77 -15.51 -0.35
C ARG A 20 -11.14 -14.92 -0.59
N ARG A 21 -11.88 -14.66 0.49
CA ARG A 21 -13.21 -14.07 0.40
C ARG A 21 -13.16 -12.66 -0.16
N ALA A 22 -12.17 -11.88 0.25
CA ALA A 22 -11.99 -10.52 -0.26
C ALA A 22 -11.67 -10.54 -1.76
N ILE A 23 -10.77 -11.42 -2.19
CA ILE A 23 -10.46 -11.59 -3.61
C ILE A 23 -11.72 -11.95 -4.41
N ASP A 24 -12.48 -12.92 -3.92
CA ASP A 24 -13.70 -13.38 -4.60
C ASP A 24 -14.73 -12.23 -4.71
N MET A 25 -14.87 -11.43 -3.68
CA MET A 25 -15.80 -10.30 -3.67
C MET A 25 -15.42 -9.27 -4.75
N TYR A 26 -14.15 -8.92 -4.86
CA TYR A 26 -13.69 -7.96 -5.88
C TYR A 26 -13.80 -8.54 -7.29
N ARG A 27 -13.53 -9.83 -7.45
CA ARG A 27 -13.67 -10.50 -8.74
C ARG A 27 -15.13 -10.55 -9.19
N GLU A 28 -16.03 -10.98 -8.30
CA GLU A 28 -17.45 -11.14 -8.63
C GLU A 28 -18.17 -9.80 -8.81
N THR A 29 -17.78 -8.78 -8.02
CA THR A 29 -18.43 -7.48 -8.07
C THR A 29 -17.89 -6.60 -9.21
N PHE A 30 -16.56 -6.57 -9.39
CA PHE A 30 -15.91 -5.63 -10.29
C PHE A 30 -15.12 -6.27 -11.41
N GLY A 31 -15.03 -7.60 -11.45
CA GLY A 31 -14.26 -8.30 -12.48
C GLY A 31 -12.74 -8.20 -12.31
N LEU A 32 -12.26 -7.80 -11.13
CA LEU A 32 -10.83 -7.66 -10.89
C LEU A 32 -10.18 -9.01 -10.59
N GLY A 33 -9.06 -9.27 -11.26
CA GLY A 33 -8.25 -10.47 -11.01
C GLY A 33 -7.03 -10.17 -10.17
N VAL A 34 -6.47 -11.23 -9.60
CA VAL A 34 -5.24 -11.14 -8.81
C VAL A 34 -4.04 -10.99 -9.73
N LEU A 35 -3.27 -9.92 -9.53
CA LEU A 35 -2.02 -9.71 -10.23
C LEU A 35 -0.84 -10.34 -9.49
N SER A 36 -0.85 -10.29 -8.16
CA SER A 36 0.24 -10.76 -7.32
C SER A 36 -0.31 -11.26 -5.99
N LEU A 37 0.23 -12.38 -5.51
CA LEU A 37 -0.05 -12.97 -4.20
C LEU A 37 1.27 -13.19 -3.48
N GLU A 38 1.42 -12.63 -2.30
CA GLU A 38 2.68 -12.70 -1.55
C GLU A 38 2.43 -12.81 -0.05
N GLU A 39 3.37 -13.44 0.67
CA GLU A 39 3.47 -13.31 2.11
C GLU A 39 4.64 -12.39 2.43
N ASN A 40 4.40 -11.41 3.27
CA ASN A 40 5.43 -10.50 3.78
C ASN A 40 5.53 -10.69 5.29
N GLU A 41 6.47 -11.52 5.74
CA GLU A 41 6.63 -11.84 7.15
C GLU A 41 7.08 -10.63 7.96
N GLU A 42 7.89 -9.76 7.37
CA GLU A 42 8.35 -8.54 8.02
C GLU A 42 7.17 -7.63 8.40
N GLN A 43 6.21 -7.50 7.52
CA GLN A 43 5.00 -6.70 7.78
C GLN A 43 3.88 -7.53 8.42
N GLY A 44 4.02 -8.84 8.47
CA GLY A 44 3.04 -9.73 9.09
C GLY A 44 1.76 -9.91 8.31
N VAL A 45 1.83 -9.90 6.99
CA VAL A 45 0.64 -10.00 6.13
C VAL A 45 0.79 -11.02 5.01
N ARG A 46 -0.35 -11.59 4.62
CA ARG A 46 -0.55 -12.23 3.33
C ARG A 46 -1.32 -11.24 2.48
N GLU A 47 -0.87 -10.98 1.26
CA GLU A 47 -1.41 -9.88 0.47
C GLU A 47 -1.67 -10.24 -0.98
N ALA A 48 -2.68 -9.58 -1.56
CA ALA A 48 -2.99 -9.67 -2.97
C ALA A 48 -3.04 -8.27 -3.57
N MET A 49 -2.48 -8.13 -4.77
CA MET A 49 -2.58 -6.89 -5.55
C MET A 49 -3.52 -7.12 -6.71
N LEU A 50 -4.50 -6.23 -6.86
CA LEU A 50 -5.46 -6.24 -7.95
C LEU A 50 -5.30 -4.94 -8.74
N ALA A 51 -5.10 -5.05 -10.04
CA ALA A 51 -4.92 -3.87 -10.89
C ALA A 51 -6.26 -3.24 -11.24
N VAL A 52 -6.34 -1.91 -11.12
CA VAL A 52 -7.49 -1.12 -11.51
C VAL A 52 -7.03 -0.15 -12.60
N GLY A 53 -7.63 -0.23 -13.78
CA GLY A 53 -7.24 0.64 -14.88
C GLY A 53 -7.91 0.26 -16.19
N PRO A 54 -7.53 0.91 -17.30
CA PRO A 54 -8.11 0.61 -18.60
C PRO A 54 -7.89 -0.85 -19.01
N ALA A 55 -8.85 -1.43 -19.70
CA ALA A 55 -8.76 -2.78 -20.22
C ALA A 55 -7.49 -2.95 -21.06
N GLY A 56 -6.73 -4.01 -20.81
CA GLY A 56 -5.48 -4.30 -21.51
C GLY A 56 -4.27 -3.51 -21.04
N ALA A 57 -4.42 -2.58 -20.08
CA ALA A 57 -3.28 -1.87 -19.52
C ALA A 57 -2.52 -2.79 -18.56
N GLY A 58 -1.20 -2.85 -18.73
CA GLY A 58 -0.33 -3.63 -17.86
C GLY A 58 0.06 -2.88 -16.59
N PRO A 59 0.68 -3.59 -15.62
CA PRO A 59 1.21 -2.95 -14.41
C PRO A 59 2.19 -1.83 -14.76
N GLY A 60 2.13 -0.74 -14.02
CA GLY A 60 2.98 0.42 -14.25
C GLY A 60 2.53 1.32 -15.39
N SER A 61 1.50 0.94 -16.13
CA SER A 61 0.94 1.77 -17.20
C SER A 61 0.23 2.99 -16.63
N LEU A 62 0.21 4.06 -17.41
CA LEU A 62 -0.51 5.28 -17.05
C LEU A 62 -1.98 4.97 -16.80
N GLY A 63 -2.52 5.47 -15.70
CA GLY A 63 -3.92 5.25 -15.33
C GLY A 63 -4.18 3.96 -14.59
N VAL A 64 -3.15 3.17 -14.28
CA VAL A 64 -3.30 1.95 -13.47
C VAL A 64 -2.94 2.24 -12.02
N GLY A 65 -3.87 1.96 -11.13
CA GLY A 65 -3.65 1.91 -9.69
C GLY A 65 -3.92 0.51 -9.19
N TYR A 66 -3.78 0.31 -7.88
CA TYR A 66 -3.99 -1.00 -7.30
C TYR A 66 -4.88 -0.96 -6.08
N ILE A 67 -5.59 -2.06 -5.87
CA ILE A 67 -6.18 -2.40 -4.57
C ILE A 67 -5.27 -3.46 -3.97
N GLN A 68 -4.80 -3.21 -2.75
CA GLN A 68 -3.99 -4.17 -2.00
C GLN A 68 -4.85 -4.74 -0.88
N LEU A 69 -5.10 -6.04 -0.91
CA LEU A 69 -5.83 -6.74 0.13
C LEU A 69 -4.84 -7.33 1.12
N LEU A 70 -5.04 -7.08 2.41
CA LEU A 70 -4.10 -7.43 3.47
C LEU A 70 -4.79 -8.31 4.51
N GLU A 71 -4.36 -9.57 4.60
CA GLU A 71 -4.79 -10.48 5.66
C GLU A 71 -3.66 -10.61 6.67
N PRO A 72 -3.90 -10.37 7.96
CA PRO A 72 -2.84 -10.52 8.96
C PRO A 72 -2.43 -11.98 9.12
N LEU A 73 -1.13 -12.23 9.25
CA LEU A 73 -0.60 -13.57 9.52
C LEU A 73 -0.92 -14.03 10.95
N SER A 74 -1.12 -13.08 11.86
CA SER A 74 -1.54 -13.35 13.24
C SER A 74 -2.24 -12.13 13.83
N PRO A 75 -2.98 -12.29 14.95
CA PRO A 75 -3.62 -11.15 15.62
C PRO A 75 -2.63 -10.11 16.16
N ASP A 76 -1.37 -10.48 16.38
CA ASP A 76 -0.37 -9.61 16.99
C ASP A 76 0.35 -8.72 15.98
N THR A 77 0.05 -8.85 14.71
CA THR A 77 0.62 -8.01 13.66
C THR A 77 -0.04 -6.63 13.61
N PRO A 78 0.58 -5.63 12.98
CA PRO A 78 -0.05 -4.32 12.84
C PRO A 78 -1.44 -4.37 12.20
N VAL A 79 -1.62 -5.15 11.13
CA VAL A 79 -2.94 -5.29 10.47
C VAL A 79 -3.90 -6.06 11.37
N GLY A 80 -3.42 -7.09 12.09
CA GLY A 80 -4.23 -7.84 13.05
C GLY A 80 -4.77 -6.93 14.16
N ARG A 81 -3.93 -6.08 14.71
CA ARG A 81 -4.34 -5.11 15.73
C ARG A 81 -5.29 -4.06 15.18
N PHE A 82 -5.08 -3.64 13.92
CA PHE A 82 -6.00 -2.72 13.25
C PHE A 82 -7.40 -3.32 13.16
N ILE A 83 -7.51 -4.56 12.68
CA ILE A 83 -8.81 -5.24 12.55
C ILE A 83 -9.48 -5.41 13.91
N ALA A 84 -8.72 -5.75 14.95
CA ALA A 84 -9.26 -5.90 16.29
C ALA A 84 -9.88 -4.60 16.82
N ARG A 85 -9.31 -3.44 16.45
CA ARG A 85 -9.79 -2.14 16.91
C ARG A 85 -10.88 -1.55 16.01
N ARG A 86 -10.78 -1.73 14.70
CA ARG A 86 -11.61 -1.02 13.73
C ARG A 86 -12.43 -1.91 12.81
N GLY A 87 -12.16 -3.22 12.82
CA GLY A 87 -12.75 -4.14 11.85
C GLY A 87 -12.05 -4.05 10.50
N GLU A 88 -12.65 -4.69 9.50
CA GLU A 88 -12.14 -4.63 8.13
C GLU A 88 -12.35 -3.24 7.53
N GLY A 89 -11.48 -2.85 6.62
CA GLY A 89 -11.61 -1.58 5.92
C GLY A 89 -10.27 -1.03 5.45
N ILE A 90 -10.28 0.23 5.00
CA ILE A 90 -9.08 0.89 4.51
C ILE A 90 -8.07 1.01 5.63
N HIS A 91 -6.87 0.50 5.38
CA HIS A 91 -5.75 0.53 6.32
C HIS A 91 -4.78 1.67 6.00
N HIS A 92 -4.45 1.86 4.73
CA HIS A 92 -3.52 2.90 4.31
C HIS A 92 -3.72 3.29 2.84
N VAL A 93 -3.10 4.41 2.45
CA VAL A 93 -3.02 4.87 1.07
C VAL A 93 -1.55 4.94 0.69
N GLY A 94 -1.21 4.39 -0.47
CA GLY A 94 0.15 4.41 -1.01
C GLY A 94 0.28 5.38 -2.17
N TYR A 95 1.35 6.17 -2.15
CA TYR A 95 1.69 7.09 -3.23
C TYR A 95 3.02 6.72 -3.85
N GLY A 96 3.09 6.77 -5.17
CA GLY A 96 4.33 6.54 -5.89
C GLY A 96 5.29 7.71 -5.76
N VAL A 97 6.58 7.39 -5.67
CA VAL A 97 7.68 8.36 -5.69
C VAL A 97 8.76 7.87 -6.65
N ALA A 98 9.52 8.78 -7.23
CA ALA A 98 10.60 8.43 -8.14
C ALA A 98 11.82 7.85 -7.40
N ASP A 99 12.15 8.44 -6.25
CA ASP A 99 13.29 8.04 -5.42
C ASP A 99 12.87 8.10 -3.96
N ILE A 100 12.72 6.94 -3.34
CA ILE A 100 12.15 6.86 -1.99
C ILE A 100 13.09 7.43 -0.92
N LYS A 101 14.41 7.29 -1.09
CA LYS A 101 15.36 7.85 -0.11
C LYS A 101 15.31 9.37 -0.12
N GLU A 102 15.28 9.95 -1.30
CA GLU A 102 15.15 11.39 -1.47
C GLU A 102 13.79 11.88 -0.95
N ALA A 103 12.73 11.14 -1.24
CA ALA A 103 11.39 11.47 -0.78
C ALA A 103 11.31 11.47 0.75
N LEU A 104 11.89 10.47 1.42
CA LEU A 104 11.91 10.40 2.88
C LEU A 104 12.67 11.58 3.49
N ALA A 105 13.80 11.94 2.91
CA ALA A 105 14.58 13.10 3.38
C ALA A 105 13.77 14.39 3.23
N THR A 106 13.09 14.57 2.10
CA THR A 106 12.26 15.74 1.83
C THR A 106 11.10 15.82 2.84
N VAL A 107 10.39 14.71 3.06
CA VAL A 107 9.26 14.66 3.99
C VAL A 107 9.71 14.94 5.42
N ALA A 108 10.81 14.32 5.85
CA ALA A 108 11.37 14.55 7.18
C ALA A 108 11.73 16.02 7.39
N GLY A 109 12.23 16.68 6.34
CA GLY A 109 12.57 18.10 6.36
C GLY A 109 11.37 19.02 6.57
N THR A 110 10.15 18.56 6.30
CA THR A 110 8.93 19.34 6.55
C THR A 110 8.34 19.14 7.95
N GLY A 111 8.97 18.30 8.77
CA GLY A 111 8.51 18.01 10.13
C GLY A 111 7.56 16.82 10.26
N ILE A 112 7.25 16.14 9.17
CA ILE A 112 6.43 14.91 9.20
C ILE A 112 7.26 13.78 9.81
N ARG A 113 6.71 13.10 10.81
CA ARG A 113 7.38 11.95 11.43
C ARG A 113 7.32 10.73 10.51
N LEU A 114 8.46 10.06 10.39
CA LEU A 114 8.55 8.82 9.63
C LEU A 114 8.26 7.64 10.56
N VAL A 115 7.44 6.69 10.10
CA VAL A 115 7.32 5.39 10.76
C VAL A 115 8.54 4.56 10.40
N ASP A 116 8.90 4.54 9.12
CA ASP A 116 10.11 3.88 8.63
C ASP A 116 11.12 4.94 8.21
N GLU A 117 12.26 4.96 8.87
CA GLU A 117 13.36 5.88 8.51
C GLU A 117 14.12 5.41 7.28
N ARG A 118 14.03 4.10 6.98
CA ARG A 118 14.66 3.45 5.84
C ARG A 118 13.65 2.67 5.04
N PRO A 119 13.81 2.59 3.71
CA PRO A 119 12.92 1.78 2.89
C PRO A 119 12.93 0.32 3.30
N ARG A 120 11.77 -0.31 3.17
CA ARG A 120 11.56 -1.74 3.40
C ARG A 120 11.05 -2.39 2.12
N HIS A 121 11.07 -3.71 2.10
CA HIS A 121 10.53 -4.50 0.99
C HIS A 121 9.00 -4.47 1.02
N GLY A 122 8.39 -4.19 -0.12
CA GLY A 122 6.95 -4.17 -0.31
C GLY A 122 6.49 -5.10 -1.42
N SER A 123 5.22 -4.96 -1.81
CA SER A 123 4.60 -5.78 -2.85
C SER A 123 5.28 -5.58 -4.21
N MET A 124 5.34 -6.66 -4.99
CA MET A 124 5.85 -6.65 -6.37
C MET A 124 7.27 -6.08 -6.49
N GLY A 125 8.11 -6.34 -5.48
CA GLY A 125 9.50 -5.91 -5.48
C GLY A 125 9.72 -4.42 -5.23
N ALA A 126 8.68 -3.67 -4.85
CA ALA A 126 8.81 -2.25 -4.57
C ALA A 126 9.61 -1.99 -3.29
N SER A 127 10.16 -0.79 -3.19
CA SER A 127 10.69 -0.26 -1.94
C SER A 127 9.63 0.65 -1.33
N ILE A 128 9.34 0.47 -0.04
CA ILE A 128 8.27 1.21 0.63
C ILE A 128 8.74 1.80 1.95
N ALA A 129 8.01 2.82 2.41
CA ALA A 129 8.18 3.36 3.75
C ALA A 129 6.89 4.04 4.20
N PHE A 130 6.55 3.85 5.48
CA PHE A 130 5.35 4.46 6.06
C PHE A 130 5.66 5.78 6.77
N LEU A 131 4.70 6.70 6.67
CA LEU A 131 4.71 8.00 7.33
C LEU A 131 3.65 8.02 8.43
N HIS A 132 3.92 8.75 9.51
CA HIS A 132 3.05 8.75 10.68
C HIS A 132 1.69 9.41 10.39
N PRO A 133 0.58 8.71 10.63
CA PRO A 133 -0.76 9.23 10.30
C PRO A 133 -1.13 10.48 11.09
N GLY A 134 -0.60 10.65 12.30
CA GLY A 134 -0.89 11.83 13.13
C GLY A 134 -0.49 13.16 12.49
N ASP A 135 0.47 13.13 11.58
CA ASP A 135 0.95 14.34 10.89
C ASP A 135 0.33 14.50 9.49
N LEU A 136 -0.50 13.55 9.07
CA LEU A 136 -1.10 13.52 7.74
C LEU A 136 -2.62 13.36 7.81
N GLY A 137 -3.25 14.09 8.72
CA GLY A 137 -4.71 14.13 8.80
C GLY A 137 -5.35 12.82 9.26
N GLY A 138 -4.61 11.96 9.93
CA GLY A 138 -5.11 10.68 10.41
C GLY A 138 -4.97 9.53 9.40
N VAL A 139 -4.34 9.78 8.25
CA VAL A 139 -4.19 8.76 7.20
C VAL A 139 -2.81 8.13 7.28
N LEU A 140 -2.76 6.83 7.56
CA LEU A 140 -1.52 6.07 7.42
C LEU A 140 -1.12 6.08 5.95
N THR A 141 0.04 6.65 5.66
CA THR A 141 0.49 6.93 4.30
C THR A 141 1.76 6.15 3.99
N GLU A 142 1.78 5.52 2.84
CA GLU A 142 2.94 4.76 2.37
C GLU A 142 3.53 5.43 1.14
N LEU A 143 4.85 5.57 1.11
CA LEU A 143 5.57 5.96 -0.09
C LEU A 143 6.05 4.69 -0.79
N VAL A 144 5.92 4.64 -2.11
CA VAL A 144 6.22 3.46 -2.91
C VAL A 144 7.13 3.86 -4.08
N GLN A 145 8.30 3.24 -4.13
CA GLN A 145 9.12 3.29 -5.33
C GLN A 145 9.00 1.95 -6.03
N PRO A 146 8.30 1.89 -7.17
CA PRO A 146 8.12 0.62 -7.88
C PRO A 146 9.45 0.06 -8.36
N LEU A 147 9.49 -1.26 -8.53
CA LEU A 147 10.60 -1.93 -9.19
C LEU A 147 10.65 -1.45 -10.64
N SER A 148 11.83 -0.99 -11.08
CA SER A 148 12.00 -0.48 -12.44
C SER A 148 12.36 -1.58 -13.44
#